data_b93b2a5a241d2bd5dd8ade101c458c51
#
_entry.id   b93b2a5a241d2bd5dd8ade101c458c51
#
_cell.length_a   1.000
_cell.length_b   1.000
_cell.length_c   1.000
_cell.angle_alpha   90.00
_cell.angle_beta   90.00
_cell.angle_gamma   90.00
#
_symmetry.space_group_name_H-M   'P 1'
#
loop_
_entity.id
_entity.type
_entity.pdbx_description
1 polymer ?
#
loop_
_entity_poly.entity_id
_entity_poly.type
_entity_poly.pdbx_seq_one_letter_code
_entity_poly.pdbx_strand_id
1 'polypeptide(L)'
;MTRRDWLETGGVALFAIAVLLGVSRFDSSIYNNYVRLAEAFLHGRVWIVWPGAYIDALGVGDKHYVIEGPVPAVLLMPLVALFGREANQTAFACVIGGLAVATAWHVARRLDADRPTAAMMATFFALGTDLTWCAIYGAVWYVAHVVAAFFALLAIAELLGKRRAWLVTVLLVLAAGSRFTLITAAIPCVAYALWKLPANRRLPAAGAVAVVLAVAAGIDVAYNYARWGVPNDIGYVAWYHQDEIGERTGSPFRLSYLPYELEAFFHAVPAFVNHYPWFVPRLDAVALEVTSPALVLAFFARGGERGFVPAMWVAAILVGAPSFIYYANGGAQFGMRHALDFEPFLFPLIVLAVARVPRAVSETLIAFSVLAGVWGIWYWRTFYDSYLVHVLPAQYH
;
A
#
# COMPACT_ATOMS: atom_id res chain seq x y z
N MET A 1 5.49 -9.57 -24.77
CA MET A 1 5.33 -8.10 -24.84
C MET A 1 6.28 -7.54 -25.87
N THR A 2 5.80 -6.59 -26.65
CA THR A 2 6.53 -5.89 -27.69
C THR A 2 7.23 -4.66 -27.14
N ARG A 3 8.18 -4.08 -27.93
CA ARG A 3 8.79 -2.77 -27.62
C ARG A 3 7.71 -1.67 -27.43
N ARG A 4 6.61 -1.78 -28.16
CA ARG A 4 5.48 -0.85 -28.07
C ARG A 4 4.78 -0.91 -26.70
N ASP A 5 4.58 -2.11 -26.15
CA ASP A 5 3.93 -2.26 -24.84
C ASP A 5 4.75 -1.60 -23.72
N TRP A 6 6.08 -1.67 -23.80
CA TRP A 6 6.97 -0.98 -22.85
C TRP A 6 6.93 0.55 -22.99
N LEU A 7 6.85 1.06 -24.21
CA LEU A 7 6.70 2.50 -24.44
C LEU A 7 5.35 3.01 -23.91
N GLU A 8 4.27 2.26 -24.13
CA GLU A 8 2.95 2.59 -23.58
C GLU A 8 2.97 2.58 -22.04
N THR A 9 3.58 1.58 -21.42
CA THR A 9 3.72 1.52 -19.94
C THR A 9 4.53 2.71 -19.43
N GLY A 10 5.63 3.09 -20.10
CA GLY A 10 6.41 4.27 -19.76
C GLY A 10 5.62 5.58 -19.90
N GLY A 11 4.82 5.70 -20.96
CA GLY A 11 3.93 6.84 -21.16
C GLY A 11 2.87 6.97 -20.07
N VAL A 12 2.25 5.84 -19.65
CA VAL A 12 1.30 5.80 -18.52
C VAL A 12 2.00 6.20 -17.22
N ALA A 13 3.23 5.73 -16.99
CA ALA A 13 4.00 6.10 -15.80
C ALA A 13 4.24 7.61 -15.73
N LEU A 14 4.77 8.21 -16.80
CA LEU A 14 5.04 9.63 -16.85
C LEU A 14 3.78 10.47 -16.67
N PHE A 15 2.68 10.07 -17.33
CA PHE A 15 1.41 10.76 -17.20
C PHE A 15 0.86 10.67 -15.76
N ALA A 16 0.83 9.47 -15.18
CA ALA A 16 0.34 9.28 -13.81
C ALA A 16 1.20 10.04 -12.79
N ILE A 17 2.53 10.00 -12.92
CA ILE A 17 3.45 10.76 -12.06
C ILE A 17 3.14 12.26 -12.17
N ALA A 18 3.01 12.80 -13.38
CA ALA A 18 2.73 14.22 -13.60
C ALA A 18 1.39 14.63 -12.96
N VAL A 19 0.34 13.80 -13.11
CA VAL A 19 -0.97 14.04 -12.50
C VAL A 19 -0.87 14.03 -10.97
N LEU A 20 -0.24 13.01 -10.38
CA LEU A 20 -0.11 12.90 -8.93
C LEU A 20 0.70 14.06 -8.35
N LEU A 21 1.81 14.43 -8.97
CA LEU A 21 2.61 15.59 -8.56
C LEU A 21 1.80 16.90 -8.68
N GLY A 22 1.03 17.07 -9.74
CA GLY A 22 0.15 18.24 -9.92
C GLY A 22 -0.94 18.31 -8.87
N VAL A 23 -1.61 17.19 -8.56
CA VAL A 23 -2.66 17.11 -7.53
C VAL A 23 -2.07 17.28 -6.13
N SER A 24 -0.86 16.79 -5.86
CA SER A 24 -0.17 16.99 -4.59
C SER A 24 0.30 18.44 -4.39
N ARG A 25 0.32 19.27 -5.45
CA ARG A 25 0.87 20.64 -5.46
C ARG A 25 2.34 20.71 -5.02
N PHE A 26 3.04 19.58 -5.04
CA PHE A 26 4.38 19.43 -4.48
C PHE A 26 4.47 19.74 -2.97
N ASP A 27 3.35 19.73 -2.25
CA ASP A 27 3.31 19.90 -0.81
C ASP A 27 4.16 18.82 -0.13
N SER A 28 4.84 19.17 0.94
CA SER A 28 5.61 18.22 1.75
C SER A 28 4.83 17.85 3.00
N SER A 29 4.72 16.56 3.29
CA SER A 29 4.12 16.12 4.55
C SER A 29 5.01 16.49 5.72
N ILE A 30 4.40 16.97 6.80
CA ILE A 30 5.09 17.19 8.10
C ILE A 30 5.49 15.83 8.72
N TYR A 31 4.76 14.76 8.41
CA TYR A 31 5.04 13.38 8.85
C TYR A 31 6.06 12.70 7.94
N ASN A 32 7.23 13.34 7.80
CA ASN A 32 8.32 12.93 6.91
C ASN A 32 9.30 11.93 7.57
N ASN A 33 8.79 11.01 8.37
CA ASN A 33 9.56 10.05 9.15
C ASN A 33 10.53 9.23 8.31
N TYR A 34 10.17 8.88 7.05
CA TYR A 34 11.07 8.14 6.17
C TYR A 34 12.26 8.95 5.68
N VAL A 35 12.11 10.26 5.48
CA VAL A 35 13.24 11.15 5.18
C VAL A 35 14.21 11.16 6.37
N ARG A 36 13.69 11.25 7.61
CA ARG A 36 14.50 11.24 8.82
C ARG A 36 15.17 9.89 9.06
N LEU A 37 14.47 8.80 8.75
CA LEU A 37 15.02 7.45 8.85
C LEU A 37 16.09 7.20 7.76
N ALA A 38 15.88 7.69 6.54
CA ALA A 38 16.88 7.63 5.47
C ALA A 38 18.15 8.42 5.84
N GLU A 39 17.99 9.62 6.43
CA GLU A 39 19.11 10.38 6.97
C GLU A 39 19.85 9.59 8.08
N ALA A 40 19.09 8.95 8.99
CA ALA A 40 19.67 8.12 10.04
C ALA A 40 20.51 6.97 9.45
N PHE A 41 19.98 6.27 8.42
CA PHE A 41 20.70 5.20 7.72
C PHE A 41 21.99 5.69 7.05
N LEU A 42 21.97 6.88 6.41
CA LEU A 42 23.16 7.49 5.82
C LEU A 42 24.26 7.80 6.86
N HIS A 43 23.89 7.95 8.13
CA HIS A 43 24.81 8.17 9.24
C HIS A 43 25.04 6.92 10.11
N GLY A 44 24.68 5.71 9.62
CA GLY A 44 24.86 4.44 10.34
C GLY A 44 23.99 4.27 11.58
N ARG A 45 22.83 4.94 11.64
CA ARG A 45 21.89 4.89 12.77
C ARG A 45 20.58 4.24 12.33
N VAL A 46 19.89 3.58 13.26
CA VAL A 46 18.53 3.01 13.05
C VAL A 46 17.44 3.77 13.83
N TRP A 47 17.78 4.91 14.41
CA TRP A 47 16.90 5.79 15.17
C TRP A 47 17.02 7.22 14.64
N ILE A 48 15.93 7.96 14.71
CA ILE A 48 15.85 9.34 14.20
C ILE A 48 16.23 10.36 15.28
N VAL A 49 16.74 11.51 14.85
CA VAL A 49 16.85 12.69 15.70
C VAL A 49 15.43 13.24 15.89
N TRP A 50 14.99 13.31 17.14
CA TRP A 50 13.64 13.74 17.49
C TRP A 50 13.38 15.20 17.11
N PRO A 51 12.43 15.49 16.24
CA PRO A 51 12.14 16.86 15.80
C PRO A 51 11.06 17.55 16.63
N GLY A 52 10.40 16.83 17.53
CA GLY A 52 9.28 17.32 18.34
C GLY A 52 8.10 16.34 18.34
N ALA A 53 7.12 16.60 19.18
CA ALA A 53 5.99 15.71 19.47
C ALA A 53 5.03 15.47 18.29
N TYR A 54 5.15 16.23 17.20
CA TYR A 54 4.31 16.05 16.00
C TYR A 54 4.70 14.85 15.12
N ILE A 55 5.87 14.26 15.33
CA ILE A 55 6.30 13.06 14.59
C ILE A 55 5.91 11.82 15.38
N ASP A 56 5.11 10.95 14.75
CA ASP A 56 4.80 9.63 15.29
C ASP A 56 6.06 8.76 15.26
N ALA A 57 6.72 8.65 16.42
CA ALA A 57 7.89 7.83 16.57
C ALA A 57 7.95 7.26 17.99
N LEU A 58 8.27 5.97 18.08
CA LEU A 58 8.35 5.24 19.34
C LEU A 58 9.56 5.73 20.16
N GLY A 59 9.31 6.28 21.34
CA GLY A 59 10.36 6.66 22.29
C GLY A 59 10.83 5.45 23.10
N VAL A 60 12.15 5.17 23.07
CA VAL A 60 12.78 4.17 23.92
C VAL A 60 14.07 4.77 24.50
N GLY A 61 14.07 5.09 25.79
CA GLY A 61 15.13 5.84 26.43
C GLY A 61 15.24 7.25 25.82
N ASP A 62 16.42 7.60 25.35
CA ASP A 62 16.75 8.86 24.68
C ASP A 62 16.59 8.82 23.13
N LYS A 63 16.15 7.69 22.61
CA LYS A 63 16.07 7.44 21.16
C LYS A 63 14.62 7.34 20.69
N HIS A 64 14.39 7.72 19.43
CA HIS A 64 13.08 7.63 18.78
C HIS A 64 13.19 6.81 17.52
N TYR A 65 12.23 5.89 17.32
CA TYR A 65 12.24 4.90 16.25
C TYR A 65 11.00 5.03 15.40
N VAL A 66 11.19 4.95 14.09
CA VAL A 66 10.09 4.77 13.14
C VAL A 66 9.67 3.31 13.19
N ILE A 67 8.39 3.05 13.48
CA ILE A 67 7.88 1.68 13.67
C ILE A 67 7.54 0.98 12.36
N GLU A 68 7.20 1.76 11.32
CA GLU A 68 6.90 1.24 10.00
C GLU A 68 8.12 0.60 9.36
N GLY A 69 7.87 -0.26 8.37
CA GLY A 69 8.91 -1.01 7.69
C GLY A 69 9.94 -0.09 6.99
N PRO A 70 11.23 -0.45 6.96
CA PRO A 70 12.33 0.43 6.56
C PRO A 70 12.48 0.64 5.05
N VAL A 71 11.83 -0.17 4.19
CA VAL A 71 12.06 -0.15 2.73
C VAL A 71 11.79 1.22 2.10
N PRO A 72 10.73 1.98 2.44
CA PRO A 72 10.55 3.31 1.88
C PRO A 72 11.72 4.26 2.22
N ALA A 73 12.27 4.18 3.43
CA ALA A 73 13.43 4.97 3.82
C ALA A 73 14.69 4.59 3.02
N VAL A 74 14.92 3.30 2.79
CA VAL A 74 16.03 2.81 1.97
C VAL A 74 15.93 3.35 0.53
N LEU A 75 14.72 3.35 -0.04
CA LEU A 75 14.48 3.90 -1.38
C LEU A 75 14.65 5.43 -1.43
N LEU A 76 14.42 6.13 -0.33
CA LEU A 76 14.62 7.57 -0.20
C LEU A 76 16.07 7.98 0.01
N MET A 77 16.96 7.06 0.44
CA MET A 77 18.36 7.40 0.73
C MET A 77 19.06 8.20 -0.38
N PRO A 78 18.93 7.87 -1.70
CA PRO A 78 19.56 8.65 -2.75
C PRO A 78 19.08 10.11 -2.79
N LEU A 79 17.77 10.34 -2.59
CA LEU A 79 17.20 11.69 -2.57
C LEU A 79 17.66 12.45 -1.32
N VAL A 80 17.68 11.79 -0.16
CA VAL A 80 18.15 12.40 1.09
C VAL A 80 19.65 12.68 1.05
N ALA A 81 20.45 11.85 0.38
CA ALA A 81 21.86 12.13 0.17
C ALA A 81 22.11 13.41 -0.67
N LEU A 82 21.19 13.75 -1.59
CA LEU A 82 21.27 14.93 -2.45
C LEU A 82 20.64 16.18 -1.83
N PHE A 83 19.50 16.03 -1.16
CA PHE A 83 18.67 17.14 -0.69
C PHE A 83 18.57 17.25 0.84
N GLY A 84 19.21 16.34 1.58
CA GLY A 84 19.09 16.31 3.04
C GLY A 84 17.63 16.12 3.49
N ARG A 85 17.28 16.78 4.58
CA ARG A 85 15.93 16.76 5.16
C ARG A 85 14.89 17.50 4.32
N GLU A 86 15.31 18.26 3.31
CA GLU A 86 14.43 18.95 2.35
C GLU A 86 13.92 17.99 1.25
N ALA A 87 14.38 16.74 1.24
CA ALA A 87 13.85 15.72 0.33
C ALA A 87 12.33 15.59 0.52
N ASN A 88 11.57 15.76 -0.57
CA ASN A 88 10.11 15.74 -0.51
C ASN A 88 9.58 14.31 -0.55
N GLN A 89 9.14 13.79 0.63
CA GLN A 89 8.58 12.46 0.78
C GLN A 89 7.28 12.27 0.00
N THR A 90 6.44 13.31 -0.10
CA THR A 90 5.19 13.27 -0.88
C THR A 90 5.48 13.16 -2.37
N ALA A 91 6.44 13.92 -2.90
CA ALA A 91 6.85 13.80 -4.30
C ALA A 91 7.39 12.40 -4.60
N PHE A 92 8.18 11.81 -3.70
CA PHE A 92 8.61 10.41 -3.80
C PHE A 92 7.41 9.46 -3.83
N ALA A 93 6.42 9.62 -2.95
CA ALA A 93 5.21 8.79 -2.95
C ALA A 93 4.42 8.93 -4.26
N CYS A 94 4.31 10.14 -4.82
CA CYS A 94 3.68 10.38 -6.12
C CYS A 94 4.41 9.67 -7.27
N VAL A 95 5.75 9.65 -7.26
CA VAL A 95 6.54 8.90 -8.25
C VAL A 95 6.27 7.41 -8.15
N ILE A 96 6.35 6.83 -6.94
CA ILE A 96 6.07 5.41 -6.73
C ILE A 96 4.61 5.06 -7.06
N GLY A 97 3.66 5.92 -6.68
CA GLY A 97 2.24 5.77 -7.02
C GLY A 97 2.00 5.75 -8.53
N GLY A 98 2.63 6.66 -9.28
CA GLY A 98 2.55 6.67 -10.74
C GLY A 98 3.17 5.42 -11.40
N LEU A 99 4.26 4.89 -10.82
CA LEU A 99 4.83 3.61 -11.23
C LEU A 99 3.91 2.43 -10.90
N ALA A 100 3.18 2.48 -9.78
CA ALA A 100 2.17 1.49 -9.43
C ALA A 100 1.00 1.48 -10.43
N VAL A 101 0.50 2.67 -10.83
CA VAL A 101 -0.53 2.81 -11.88
C VAL A 101 -0.06 2.23 -13.22
N ALA A 102 1.17 2.51 -13.63
CA ALA A 102 1.75 1.94 -14.84
C ALA A 102 1.93 0.42 -14.75
N THR A 103 2.25 -0.09 -13.56
CA THR A 103 2.34 -1.54 -13.33
C THR A 103 0.95 -2.19 -13.35
N ALA A 104 -0.09 -1.53 -12.83
CA ALA A 104 -1.47 -1.98 -12.96
C ALA A 104 -1.91 -2.04 -14.44
N TRP A 105 -1.62 -0.99 -15.25
CA TRP A 105 -1.77 -1.03 -16.70
C TRP A 105 -1.09 -2.27 -17.30
N HIS A 106 0.16 -2.48 -16.95
CA HIS A 106 0.96 -3.61 -17.45
C HIS A 106 0.34 -4.97 -17.06
N VAL A 107 -0.14 -5.12 -15.82
CA VAL A 107 -0.84 -6.33 -15.36
C VAL A 107 -2.13 -6.54 -16.16
N ALA A 108 -2.93 -5.51 -16.39
CA ALA A 108 -4.15 -5.62 -17.19
C ALA A 108 -3.83 -6.07 -18.64
N ARG A 109 -2.80 -5.48 -19.25
CA ARG A 109 -2.33 -5.88 -20.59
C ARG A 109 -1.81 -7.31 -20.65
N ARG A 110 -1.21 -7.83 -19.57
CA ARG A 110 -0.80 -9.25 -19.48
C ARG A 110 -1.95 -10.22 -19.27
N LEU A 111 -3.10 -9.74 -18.87
CA LEU A 111 -4.36 -10.49 -18.78
C LEU A 111 -5.23 -10.30 -20.04
N ASP A 112 -4.60 -9.90 -21.14
CA ASP A 112 -5.22 -9.72 -22.47
C ASP A 112 -6.31 -8.63 -22.54
N ALA A 113 -6.37 -7.72 -21.56
CA ALA A 113 -7.22 -6.54 -21.65
C ALA A 113 -6.78 -5.69 -22.85
N ASP A 114 -7.72 -5.20 -23.65
CA ASP A 114 -7.43 -4.22 -24.70
C ASP A 114 -7.00 -2.88 -24.11
N ARG A 115 -6.53 -1.94 -24.93
CA ARG A 115 -6.03 -0.65 -24.43
C ARG A 115 -7.07 0.17 -23.68
N PRO A 116 -8.30 0.33 -24.18
CA PRO A 116 -9.35 1.04 -23.44
C PRO A 116 -9.65 0.41 -22.08
N THR A 117 -9.77 -0.91 -22.02
CA THR A 117 -10.00 -1.63 -20.77
C THR A 117 -8.81 -1.49 -19.82
N ALA A 118 -7.58 -1.61 -20.32
CA ALA A 118 -6.40 -1.43 -19.48
C ALA A 118 -6.28 0.02 -18.94
N ALA A 119 -6.66 1.04 -19.73
CA ALA A 119 -6.72 2.43 -19.28
C ALA A 119 -7.78 2.61 -18.18
N MET A 120 -8.96 2.08 -18.38
CA MET A 120 -10.04 2.10 -17.39
C MET A 120 -9.58 1.42 -16.08
N MET A 121 -8.94 0.27 -16.17
CA MET A 121 -8.45 -0.47 -15.01
C MET A 121 -7.29 0.23 -14.30
N ALA A 122 -6.38 0.86 -15.03
CA ALA A 122 -5.31 1.68 -14.43
C ALA A 122 -5.89 2.92 -13.73
N THR A 123 -6.91 3.57 -14.33
CA THR A 123 -7.65 4.69 -13.72
C THR A 123 -8.40 4.23 -12.46
N PHE A 124 -9.03 3.05 -12.50
CA PHE A 124 -9.65 2.46 -11.31
C PHE A 124 -8.62 2.25 -10.20
N PHE A 125 -7.47 1.64 -10.51
CA PHE A 125 -6.44 1.42 -9.49
C PHE A 125 -5.88 2.73 -8.94
N ALA A 126 -5.77 3.77 -9.77
CA ALA A 126 -5.31 5.09 -9.33
C ALA A 126 -6.32 5.79 -8.43
N LEU A 127 -7.58 5.91 -8.87
CA LEU A 127 -8.59 6.80 -8.28
C LEU A 127 -9.74 6.06 -7.59
N GLY A 128 -10.01 4.82 -7.97
CA GLY A 128 -11.05 3.98 -7.37
C GLY A 128 -10.54 3.10 -6.24
N THR A 129 -9.27 3.28 -5.82
CA THR A 129 -8.64 2.79 -4.60
C THR A 129 -8.04 3.97 -3.84
N ASP A 130 -7.48 3.72 -2.65
CA ASP A 130 -6.85 4.77 -1.85
C ASP A 130 -5.44 5.16 -2.34
N LEU A 131 -4.96 4.65 -3.48
CA LEU A 131 -3.60 4.87 -3.96
C LEU A 131 -3.27 6.36 -4.14
N THR A 132 -4.10 7.10 -4.90
CA THR A 132 -3.85 8.52 -5.15
C THR A 132 -3.91 9.32 -3.86
N TRP A 133 -4.90 9.07 -3.02
CA TRP A 133 -5.05 9.76 -1.74
C TRP A 133 -3.81 9.54 -0.86
N CYS A 134 -3.35 8.31 -0.68
CA CYS A 134 -2.12 7.99 0.05
C CYS A 134 -0.87 8.65 -0.56
N ALA A 135 -0.76 8.67 -1.90
CA ALA A 135 0.40 9.23 -2.57
C ALA A 135 0.51 10.76 -2.43
N ILE A 136 -0.61 11.48 -2.59
CA ILE A 136 -0.61 12.95 -2.61
C ILE A 136 -0.47 13.59 -1.22
N TYR A 137 -0.78 12.88 -0.15
CA TYR A 137 -0.55 13.35 1.21
C TYR A 137 0.79 12.90 1.79
N GLY A 138 1.36 11.80 1.34
CA GLY A 138 2.72 11.38 1.58
C GLY A 138 3.18 11.28 3.04
N ALA A 139 2.26 11.16 4.02
CA ALA A 139 2.61 10.89 5.40
C ALA A 139 3.20 9.48 5.55
N VAL A 140 4.01 9.24 6.58
CA VAL A 140 4.76 8.00 6.78
C VAL A 140 3.91 6.75 6.60
N TRP A 141 2.76 6.69 7.27
CA TRP A 141 1.85 5.55 7.18
C TRP A 141 1.17 5.39 5.82
N TYR A 142 1.05 6.45 5.00
CA TYR A 142 0.51 6.35 3.64
C TYR A 142 1.54 5.87 2.63
N VAL A 143 2.77 6.41 2.71
CA VAL A 143 3.87 6.02 1.83
C VAL A 143 4.17 4.53 1.94
N ALA A 144 4.07 3.95 3.14
CA ALA A 144 4.22 2.52 3.36
C ALA A 144 3.30 1.69 2.47
N HIS A 145 2.01 2.05 2.39
CA HIS A 145 1.03 1.38 1.53
C HIS A 145 1.33 1.55 0.03
N VAL A 146 1.69 2.77 -0.39
CA VAL A 146 2.01 3.07 -1.80
C VAL A 146 3.18 2.22 -2.29
N VAL A 147 4.26 2.16 -1.49
CA VAL A 147 5.46 1.35 -1.82
C VAL A 147 5.14 -0.14 -1.82
N ALA A 148 4.37 -0.60 -0.82
CA ALA A 148 3.96 -2.00 -0.72
C ALA A 148 3.09 -2.43 -1.91
N ALA A 149 2.09 -1.62 -2.30
CA ALA A 149 1.22 -1.88 -3.44
C ALA A 149 2.01 -1.93 -4.77
N PHE A 150 2.98 -1.04 -4.95
CA PHE A 150 3.87 -1.06 -6.12
C PHE A 150 4.64 -2.38 -6.24
N PHE A 151 5.29 -2.83 -5.17
CA PHE A 151 6.04 -4.09 -5.21
C PHE A 151 5.13 -5.31 -5.33
N ALA A 152 3.94 -5.30 -4.74
CA ALA A 152 2.94 -6.36 -4.91
C ALA A 152 2.49 -6.47 -6.37
N LEU A 153 2.20 -5.34 -7.05
CA LEU A 153 1.86 -5.34 -8.47
C LEU A 153 3.02 -5.83 -9.35
N LEU A 154 4.27 -5.47 -9.03
CA LEU A 154 5.44 -6.00 -9.74
C LEU A 154 5.56 -7.51 -9.56
N ALA A 155 5.29 -8.05 -8.37
CA ALA A 155 5.28 -9.49 -8.13
C ALA A 155 4.20 -10.19 -8.96
N ILE A 156 3.00 -9.60 -9.06
CA ILE A 156 1.91 -10.12 -9.90
C ILE A 156 2.30 -10.04 -11.39
N ALA A 157 2.91 -8.94 -11.83
CA ALA A 157 3.40 -8.81 -13.20
C ALA A 157 4.45 -9.89 -13.54
N GLU A 158 5.33 -10.24 -12.59
CA GLU A 158 6.29 -11.33 -12.76
C GLU A 158 5.61 -12.71 -12.78
N LEU A 159 4.58 -12.91 -11.96
CA LEU A 159 3.75 -14.15 -12.00
C LEU A 159 3.06 -14.36 -13.34
N LEU A 160 2.59 -13.29 -13.96
CA LEU A 160 1.96 -13.30 -15.29
C LEU A 160 3.00 -13.35 -16.43
N GLY A 161 4.29 -13.23 -16.11
CA GLY A 161 5.38 -13.21 -17.06
C GLY A 161 6.28 -14.44 -17.01
N LYS A 162 7.53 -14.20 -16.61
CA LYS A 162 8.58 -15.24 -16.57
C LYS A 162 8.45 -16.18 -15.37
N ARG A 163 7.69 -15.82 -14.36
CA ARG A 163 7.41 -16.62 -13.16
C ARG A 163 8.67 -17.03 -12.39
N ARG A 164 9.65 -16.16 -12.34
CA ARG A 164 10.87 -16.37 -11.56
C ARG A 164 10.52 -16.32 -10.07
N ALA A 165 10.32 -17.50 -9.47
CA ALA A 165 9.86 -17.62 -8.08
C ALA A 165 10.75 -16.82 -7.10
N TRP A 166 12.08 -16.82 -7.28
CA TRP A 166 12.99 -16.02 -6.48
C TRP A 166 12.72 -14.50 -6.59
N LEU A 167 12.41 -13.99 -7.81
CA LEU A 167 12.12 -12.57 -8.01
C LEU A 167 10.76 -12.19 -7.44
N VAL A 168 9.74 -13.04 -7.59
CA VAL A 168 8.45 -12.87 -6.90
C VAL A 168 8.67 -12.76 -5.40
N THR A 169 9.53 -13.62 -4.83
CA THR A 169 9.87 -13.58 -3.40
C THR A 169 10.58 -12.27 -3.02
N VAL A 170 11.58 -11.82 -3.78
CA VAL A 170 12.25 -10.54 -3.53
C VAL A 170 11.26 -9.38 -3.54
N LEU A 171 10.37 -9.32 -4.52
CA LEU A 171 9.38 -8.24 -4.63
C LEU A 171 8.39 -8.25 -3.46
N LEU A 172 7.94 -9.43 -3.02
CA LEU A 172 7.05 -9.53 -1.85
C LEU A 172 7.79 -9.27 -0.53
N VAL A 173 9.08 -9.59 -0.42
CA VAL A 173 9.92 -9.18 0.71
C VAL A 173 10.07 -7.66 0.78
N LEU A 174 10.28 -6.99 -0.38
CA LEU A 174 10.32 -5.52 -0.43
C LEU A 174 8.96 -4.90 -0.09
N ALA A 175 7.86 -5.50 -0.53
CA ALA A 175 6.52 -5.10 -0.12
C ALA A 175 6.33 -5.28 1.39
N ALA A 176 6.75 -6.41 1.95
CA ALA A 176 6.69 -6.70 3.38
C ALA A 176 7.57 -5.79 4.23
N GLY A 177 8.74 -5.39 3.72
CA GLY A 177 9.61 -4.41 4.35
C GLY A 177 9.05 -2.97 4.31
N SER A 178 7.89 -2.77 3.68
CA SER A 178 7.08 -1.54 3.76
C SER A 178 5.83 -1.77 4.61
N ARG A 179 5.13 -2.90 4.41
CA ARG A 179 3.92 -3.32 5.11
C ARG A 179 4.00 -4.82 5.40
N PHE A 180 4.30 -5.16 6.65
CA PHE A 180 4.65 -6.52 7.08
C PHE A 180 3.65 -7.60 6.64
N THR A 181 2.36 -7.31 6.63
CA THR A 181 1.29 -8.23 6.24
C THR A 181 1.50 -8.85 4.86
N LEU A 182 2.17 -8.14 3.93
CA LEU A 182 2.38 -8.62 2.56
C LEU A 182 3.34 -9.81 2.45
N ILE A 183 4.09 -10.16 3.51
CA ILE A 183 4.91 -11.39 3.51
C ILE A 183 4.02 -12.64 3.35
N THR A 184 2.79 -12.60 3.84
CA THR A 184 1.85 -13.72 3.75
C THR A 184 1.44 -14.05 2.32
N ALA A 185 1.46 -13.06 1.42
CA ALA A 185 1.21 -13.27 -0.01
C ALA A 185 2.30 -14.12 -0.68
N ALA A 186 3.50 -14.21 -0.09
CA ALA A 186 4.55 -15.08 -0.62
C ALA A 186 4.10 -16.56 -0.63
N ILE A 187 3.27 -16.99 0.30
CA ILE A 187 2.78 -18.36 0.37
C ILE A 187 2.06 -18.77 -0.93
N PRO A 188 0.91 -18.17 -1.31
CA PRO A 188 0.20 -18.57 -2.51
C PRO A 188 0.92 -18.17 -3.81
N CYS A 189 1.58 -17.01 -3.84
CA CYS A 189 2.26 -16.53 -5.05
C CYS A 189 3.46 -17.38 -5.43
N VAL A 190 4.32 -17.71 -4.46
CA VAL A 190 5.50 -18.56 -4.68
C VAL A 190 5.06 -20.00 -4.96
N ALA A 191 4.08 -20.53 -4.21
CA ALA A 191 3.52 -21.86 -4.48
C ALA A 191 2.98 -21.94 -5.91
N TYR A 192 2.24 -20.94 -6.38
CA TYR A 192 1.76 -20.86 -7.76
C TYR A 192 2.92 -20.82 -8.77
N ALA A 193 3.93 -19.97 -8.53
CA ALA A 193 5.09 -19.86 -9.41
C ALA A 193 5.83 -21.21 -9.54
N LEU A 194 6.12 -21.87 -8.40
CA LEU A 194 6.79 -23.16 -8.37
C LEU A 194 5.95 -24.27 -9.02
N TRP A 195 4.64 -24.29 -8.76
CA TRP A 195 3.75 -25.28 -9.34
C TRP A 195 3.72 -25.23 -10.87
N LYS A 196 3.84 -24.02 -11.45
CA LYS A 196 3.88 -23.82 -12.91
C LYS A 196 5.21 -24.21 -13.57
N LEU A 197 6.27 -24.40 -12.80
CA LEU A 197 7.56 -24.84 -13.33
C LEU A 197 7.54 -26.34 -13.68
N PRO A 198 8.32 -26.77 -14.70
CA PRO A 198 8.62 -28.19 -14.93
C PRO A 198 9.20 -28.82 -13.66
N ALA A 199 8.88 -30.10 -13.42
CA ALA A 199 9.24 -30.81 -12.19
C ALA A 199 10.75 -30.74 -11.87
N ASN A 200 11.61 -30.88 -12.89
CA ASN A 200 13.08 -30.80 -12.75
C ASN A 200 13.61 -29.41 -12.36
N ARG A 201 12.82 -28.35 -12.50
CA ARG A 201 13.21 -26.97 -12.13
C ARG A 201 12.64 -26.53 -10.78
N ARG A 202 11.69 -27.28 -10.21
CA ARG A 202 11.02 -26.88 -8.95
C ARG A 202 11.96 -26.84 -7.78
N LEU A 203 12.77 -27.86 -7.58
CA LEU A 203 13.69 -27.96 -6.45
C LEU A 203 14.78 -26.88 -6.49
N PRO A 204 15.50 -26.64 -7.62
CA PRO A 204 16.43 -25.51 -7.70
C PRO A 204 15.76 -24.15 -7.48
N ALA A 205 14.55 -23.94 -8.01
CA ALA A 205 13.81 -22.71 -7.80
C ALA A 205 13.38 -22.51 -6.33
N ALA A 206 12.95 -23.59 -5.66
CA ALA A 206 12.64 -23.57 -4.23
C ALA A 206 13.89 -23.27 -3.39
N GLY A 207 15.04 -23.84 -3.77
CA GLY A 207 16.32 -23.48 -3.14
C GLY A 207 16.66 -22.00 -3.26
N ALA A 208 16.47 -21.40 -4.45
CA ALA A 208 16.67 -19.97 -4.65
C ALA A 208 15.70 -19.12 -3.81
N VAL A 209 14.43 -19.53 -3.69
CA VAL A 209 13.44 -18.90 -2.81
C VAL A 209 13.91 -18.97 -1.34
N ALA A 210 14.35 -20.14 -0.89
CA ALA A 210 14.83 -20.33 0.48
C ALA A 210 16.03 -19.41 0.80
N VAL A 211 16.96 -19.25 -0.14
CA VAL A 211 18.09 -18.31 0.01
C VAL A 211 17.58 -16.87 0.16
N VAL A 212 16.65 -16.43 -0.69
CA VAL A 212 16.08 -15.07 -0.59
C VAL A 212 15.41 -14.86 0.77
N LEU A 213 14.59 -15.81 1.23
CA LEU A 213 13.92 -15.72 2.53
C LEU A 213 14.92 -15.74 3.70
N ALA A 214 15.97 -16.57 3.62
CA ALA A 214 17.02 -16.62 4.66
C ALA A 214 17.79 -15.30 4.74
N VAL A 215 18.14 -14.69 3.61
CA VAL A 215 18.79 -13.38 3.55
C VAL A 215 17.88 -12.30 4.11
N ALA A 216 16.61 -12.29 3.71
CA ALA A 216 15.61 -11.32 4.19
C ALA A 216 15.42 -11.44 5.70
N ALA A 217 15.26 -12.66 6.22
CA ALA A 217 15.14 -12.93 7.66
C ALA A 217 16.42 -12.50 8.42
N GLY A 218 17.60 -12.75 7.86
CA GLY A 218 18.87 -12.29 8.45
C GLY A 218 18.98 -10.77 8.55
N ILE A 219 18.54 -10.05 7.50
CA ILE A 219 18.49 -8.59 7.50
C ILE A 219 17.48 -8.09 8.53
N ASP A 220 16.28 -8.68 8.59
CA ASP A 220 15.24 -8.31 9.55
C ASP A 220 15.69 -8.51 10.99
N VAL A 221 16.27 -9.68 11.29
CA VAL A 221 16.84 -9.98 12.60
C VAL A 221 17.95 -8.98 12.97
N ALA A 222 18.85 -8.66 12.04
CA ALA A 222 19.92 -7.69 12.29
C ALA A 222 19.36 -6.28 12.55
N TYR A 223 18.35 -5.87 11.79
CA TYR A 223 17.68 -4.58 11.96
C TYR A 223 16.93 -4.50 13.30
N ASN A 224 16.22 -5.56 13.69
CA ASN A 224 15.55 -5.64 14.98
C ASN A 224 16.53 -5.62 16.14
N TYR A 225 17.65 -6.36 16.02
CA TYR A 225 18.71 -6.32 17.02
C TYR A 225 19.32 -4.92 17.20
N ALA A 226 19.53 -4.20 16.08
CA ALA A 226 20.05 -2.84 16.12
C ALA A 226 19.06 -1.84 16.76
N ARG A 227 17.75 -2.08 16.64
CA ARG A 227 16.70 -1.22 17.24
C ARG A 227 16.41 -1.59 18.70
N TRP A 228 16.20 -2.88 18.96
CA TRP A 228 15.54 -3.38 20.17
C TRP A 228 16.45 -4.20 21.06
N GLY A 229 17.61 -4.65 20.56
CA GLY A 229 18.48 -5.61 21.27
C GLY A 229 17.93 -7.04 21.29
N VAL A 230 16.85 -7.33 20.54
CA VAL A 230 16.22 -8.65 20.41
C VAL A 230 15.95 -8.95 18.94
N PRO A 231 15.86 -10.24 18.53
CA PRO A 231 15.77 -10.61 17.12
C PRO A 231 14.40 -10.35 16.47
N ASN A 232 13.35 -10.19 17.26
CA ASN A 232 11.98 -10.00 16.80
C ASN A 232 11.57 -8.53 16.88
N ASP A 233 10.68 -8.12 15.98
CA ASP A 233 10.10 -6.77 16.02
C ASP A 233 9.12 -6.64 17.19
N ILE A 234 9.41 -5.73 18.10
CA ILE A 234 8.55 -5.35 19.22
C ILE A 234 7.92 -3.97 19.01
N GLY A 235 8.23 -3.28 17.90
CA GLY A 235 7.85 -1.90 17.67
C GLY A 235 6.35 -1.68 17.71
N TYR A 236 5.55 -2.51 17.03
CA TYR A 236 4.09 -2.38 17.02
C TYR A 236 3.45 -2.63 18.40
N VAL A 237 3.98 -3.56 19.19
CA VAL A 237 3.49 -3.82 20.55
C VAL A 237 3.87 -2.68 21.47
N ALA A 238 5.10 -2.19 21.39
CA ALA A 238 5.57 -1.07 22.20
C ALA A 238 4.84 0.23 21.85
N TRP A 239 4.57 0.46 20.56
CA TRP A 239 3.75 1.58 20.09
C TRP A 239 2.34 1.50 20.66
N TYR A 240 1.66 0.36 20.53
CA TYR A 240 0.34 0.14 21.10
C TYR A 240 0.27 0.47 22.59
N HIS A 241 1.31 0.17 23.35
CA HIS A 241 1.37 0.49 24.77
C HIS A 241 1.65 1.98 25.07
N GLN A 242 2.16 2.74 24.10
CA GLN A 242 2.42 4.19 24.20
C GLN A 242 1.31 5.01 23.57
N ASP A 243 0.58 4.49 22.60
CA ASP A 243 -0.47 5.17 21.85
C ASP A 243 -1.65 5.53 22.75
N GLU A 244 -2.25 6.71 22.50
CA GLU A 244 -3.38 7.23 23.27
C GLU A 244 -4.63 6.34 23.19
N ILE A 245 -4.85 5.70 22.01
CA ILE A 245 -5.98 4.77 21.79
C ILE A 245 -5.62 3.32 22.11
N GLY A 246 -4.35 3.05 22.44
CA GLY A 246 -3.86 1.73 22.81
C GLY A 246 -4.07 1.43 24.30
N GLU A 247 -3.73 0.21 24.68
CA GLU A 247 -3.78 -0.23 26.08
C GLU A 247 -2.36 -0.41 26.61
N ARG A 248 -2.16 -0.18 27.90
CA ARG A 248 -0.82 -0.32 28.54
C ARG A 248 -0.29 -1.75 28.55
N THR A 249 -1.13 -2.74 28.28
CA THR A 249 -0.77 -4.17 28.25
C THR A 249 -1.51 -4.88 27.14
N GLY A 250 -1.03 -6.07 26.76
CA GLY A 250 -1.69 -6.91 25.78
C GLY A 250 -1.13 -6.77 24.37
N SER A 251 -1.91 -7.15 23.36
CA SER A 251 -1.52 -7.18 21.96
C SER A 251 -2.33 -6.19 21.12
N PRO A 252 -1.71 -5.52 20.14
CA PRO A 252 -2.43 -4.70 19.18
C PRO A 252 -3.31 -5.52 18.22
N PHE A 253 -3.18 -6.85 18.24
CA PHE A 253 -3.96 -7.76 17.38
C PHE A 253 -4.81 -8.68 18.26
N ARG A 254 -6.14 -8.48 18.24
CA ARG A 254 -7.12 -9.28 19.00
C ARG A 254 -8.41 -9.43 18.23
N LEU A 255 -9.09 -10.57 18.37
CA LEU A 255 -10.41 -10.78 17.78
C LEU A 255 -11.48 -9.80 18.31
N SER A 256 -11.27 -9.23 19.48
CA SER A 256 -12.18 -8.22 20.05
C SER A 256 -12.27 -6.92 19.24
N TYR A 257 -11.28 -6.64 18.38
CA TYR A 257 -11.29 -5.49 17.48
C TYR A 257 -12.09 -5.74 16.18
N LEU A 258 -12.42 -7.00 15.87
CA LEU A 258 -13.14 -7.36 14.65
C LEU A 258 -14.44 -6.56 14.42
N PRO A 259 -15.34 -6.35 15.41
CA PRO A 259 -16.54 -5.55 15.18
C PRO A 259 -16.24 -4.10 14.81
N TYR A 260 -15.24 -3.49 15.44
CA TYR A 260 -14.78 -2.13 15.15
C TYR A 260 -14.22 -1.99 13.73
N GLU A 261 -13.38 -2.93 13.33
CA GLU A 261 -12.80 -2.92 11.99
C GLU A 261 -13.84 -3.24 10.90
N LEU A 262 -14.76 -4.18 11.15
CA LEU A 262 -15.87 -4.44 10.23
C LEU A 262 -16.78 -3.22 10.06
N GLU A 263 -17.02 -2.48 11.13
CA GLU A 263 -17.77 -1.22 11.08
C GLU A 263 -17.04 -0.19 10.20
N ALA A 264 -15.73 -0.01 10.37
CA ALA A 264 -14.94 0.91 9.59
C ALA A 264 -14.88 0.51 8.10
N PHE A 265 -14.65 -0.77 7.81
CA PHE A 265 -14.54 -1.28 6.43
C PHE A 265 -15.86 -1.29 5.66
N PHE A 266 -17.01 -1.51 6.33
CA PHE A 266 -18.29 -1.79 5.66
C PHE A 266 -19.49 -0.98 6.14
N HIS A 267 -19.36 -0.14 7.18
CA HIS A 267 -20.50 0.63 7.71
C HIS A 267 -20.20 2.12 7.90
N ALA A 268 -18.96 2.55 7.70
CA ALA A 268 -18.56 3.95 7.81
C ALA A 268 -19.05 4.76 6.59
N VAL A 269 -20.35 4.99 6.49
CA VAL A 269 -20.94 5.78 5.39
C VAL A 269 -20.87 7.28 5.66
N PRO A 270 -20.75 8.12 4.61
CA PRO A 270 -20.82 9.57 4.75
C PRO A 270 -22.16 10.02 5.29
N ALA A 271 -22.14 11.02 6.18
CA ALA A 271 -23.36 11.65 6.69
C ALA A 271 -23.95 12.61 5.68
N PHE A 272 -25.29 12.61 5.52
CA PHE A 272 -25.99 13.66 4.80
C PHE A 272 -26.27 14.82 5.75
N VAL A 273 -25.90 16.05 5.33
CA VAL A 273 -26.17 17.29 6.05
C VAL A 273 -26.98 18.25 5.18
N ASN A 274 -27.76 19.16 5.79
CA ASN A 274 -28.68 20.05 5.09
C ASN A 274 -28.01 21.35 4.54
N HIS A 275 -26.69 21.41 4.53
CA HIS A 275 -25.91 22.50 4.00
C HIS A 275 -24.73 21.98 3.17
N TYR A 276 -24.11 22.85 2.36
CA TYR A 276 -22.89 22.50 1.62
C TYR A 276 -21.78 22.05 2.58
N PRO A 277 -21.08 20.91 2.30
CA PRO A 277 -21.03 20.17 1.03
C PRO A 277 -22.04 19.00 0.91
N TRP A 278 -23.10 18.93 1.71
CA TRP A 278 -24.20 17.96 1.78
C TRP A 278 -23.81 16.53 2.17
N PHE A 279 -22.66 16.03 1.72
CA PHE A 279 -22.11 14.75 2.11
C PHE A 279 -20.79 14.97 2.83
N VAL A 280 -20.71 14.50 4.07
CA VAL A 280 -19.54 14.64 4.95
C VAL A 280 -19.02 13.25 5.25
N PRO A 281 -17.82 12.89 4.77
CA PRO A 281 -17.19 11.61 5.12
C PRO A 281 -16.80 11.61 6.58
N ARG A 282 -16.72 10.43 7.19
CA ARG A 282 -16.02 10.27 8.45
C ARG A 282 -14.53 10.51 8.23
N LEU A 283 -13.84 11.06 9.23
CA LEU A 283 -12.41 11.35 9.11
C LEU A 283 -11.54 10.12 9.34
N ASP A 284 -12.08 9.13 10.04
CA ASP A 284 -11.38 7.91 10.44
C ASP A 284 -11.56 6.76 9.42
N ALA A 285 -12.64 6.77 8.64
CA ALA A 285 -12.94 5.76 7.63
C ALA A 285 -14.05 6.19 6.67
N VAL A 286 -14.03 5.67 5.45
CA VAL A 286 -15.19 5.59 4.57
C VAL A 286 -15.25 4.18 4.00
N ALA A 287 -16.40 3.52 4.15
CA ALA A 287 -16.60 2.12 3.81
C ALA A 287 -16.25 1.79 2.33
N LEU A 288 -15.73 0.58 2.10
CA LEU A 288 -15.26 0.14 0.78
C LEU A 288 -16.38 0.07 -0.27
N GLU A 289 -17.63 -0.23 0.13
CA GLU A 289 -18.78 -0.20 -0.80
C GLU A 289 -19.12 1.21 -1.27
N VAL A 290 -18.65 2.25 -0.58
CA VAL A 290 -18.78 3.65 -1.00
C VAL A 290 -17.59 4.09 -1.83
N THR A 291 -16.37 3.81 -1.37
CA THR A 291 -15.15 4.30 -2.03
C THR A 291 -14.72 3.45 -3.21
N SER A 292 -14.93 2.12 -3.14
CA SER A 292 -14.39 1.16 -4.10
C SER A 292 -15.40 0.06 -4.45
N PRO A 293 -16.69 0.39 -4.83
CA PRO A 293 -17.70 -0.63 -5.12
C PRO A 293 -17.29 -1.61 -6.23
N ALA A 294 -16.38 -1.24 -7.11
CA ALA A 294 -15.86 -2.13 -8.15
C ALA A 294 -15.09 -3.34 -7.59
N LEU A 295 -14.67 -3.33 -6.32
CA LEU A 295 -14.02 -4.49 -5.69
C LEU A 295 -14.93 -5.74 -5.70
N VAL A 296 -16.25 -5.56 -5.69
CA VAL A 296 -17.22 -6.67 -5.78
C VAL A 296 -17.06 -7.47 -7.08
N LEU A 297 -16.54 -6.87 -8.14
CA LEU A 297 -16.29 -7.56 -9.42
C LEU A 297 -15.30 -8.72 -9.25
N ALA A 298 -14.39 -8.68 -8.28
CA ALA A 298 -13.44 -9.76 -8.04
C ALA A 298 -14.12 -11.12 -7.81
N PHE A 299 -15.33 -11.14 -7.23
CA PHE A 299 -16.10 -12.39 -7.01
C PHE A 299 -16.56 -13.05 -8.32
N PHE A 300 -16.61 -12.30 -9.40
CA PHE A 300 -16.98 -12.80 -10.73
C PHE A 300 -15.75 -13.21 -11.58
N ALA A 301 -14.55 -13.16 -11.00
CA ALA A 301 -13.32 -13.55 -11.68
C ALA A 301 -13.35 -14.99 -12.12
N ARG A 302 -13.21 -15.23 -13.41
CA ARG A 302 -13.12 -16.57 -14.01
C ARG A 302 -12.11 -16.57 -15.16
N GLY A 303 -11.51 -17.72 -15.41
CA GLY A 303 -10.52 -17.88 -16.49
C GLY A 303 -9.11 -17.51 -16.00
N GLY A 304 -8.28 -17.03 -16.92
CA GLY A 304 -6.86 -16.98 -16.67
C GLY A 304 -6.23 -18.38 -16.61
N GLU A 305 -4.98 -18.47 -16.23
CA GLU A 305 -4.32 -19.76 -16.07
C GLU A 305 -4.82 -20.48 -14.81
N ARG A 306 -4.95 -21.82 -14.92
CA ARG A 306 -5.38 -22.68 -13.81
C ARG A 306 -4.54 -22.36 -12.54
N GLY A 307 -5.22 -22.12 -11.42
CA GLY A 307 -4.61 -21.83 -10.12
C GLY A 307 -4.31 -20.35 -9.87
N PHE A 308 -4.36 -19.48 -10.89
CA PHE A 308 -4.08 -18.04 -10.69
C PHE A 308 -5.16 -17.36 -9.84
N VAL A 309 -6.43 -17.52 -10.19
CA VAL A 309 -7.56 -16.93 -9.44
C VAL A 309 -7.53 -17.33 -7.95
N PRO A 310 -7.48 -18.63 -7.59
CA PRO A 310 -7.39 -19.00 -6.16
C PRO A 310 -6.11 -18.49 -5.49
N ALA A 311 -4.97 -18.42 -6.18
CA ALA A 311 -3.75 -17.86 -5.59
C ALA A 311 -3.91 -16.39 -5.24
N MET A 312 -4.55 -15.58 -6.10
CA MET A 312 -4.83 -14.17 -5.85
C MET A 312 -5.82 -13.97 -4.70
N TRP A 313 -6.89 -14.78 -4.64
CA TRP A 313 -7.83 -14.73 -3.51
C TRP A 313 -7.18 -15.08 -2.18
N VAL A 314 -6.39 -16.16 -2.14
CA VAL A 314 -5.68 -16.57 -0.92
C VAL A 314 -4.68 -15.47 -0.50
N ALA A 315 -3.98 -14.85 -1.46
CA ALA A 315 -3.09 -13.73 -1.16
C ALA A 315 -3.86 -12.53 -0.56
N ALA A 316 -4.97 -12.12 -1.19
CA ALA A 316 -5.79 -11.02 -0.69
C ALA A 316 -6.32 -11.29 0.73
N ILE A 317 -6.82 -12.49 1.00
CA ILE A 317 -7.34 -12.89 2.31
C ILE A 317 -6.22 -12.89 3.37
N LEU A 318 -5.07 -13.51 3.08
CA LEU A 318 -3.98 -13.61 4.04
C LEU A 318 -3.37 -12.24 4.37
N VAL A 319 -3.28 -11.36 3.38
CA VAL A 319 -2.76 -9.99 3.58
C VAL A 319 -3.77 -9.12 4.32
N GLY A 320 -5.07 -9.22 3.99
CA GLY A 320 -6.11 -8.40 4.58
C GLY A 320 -6.51 -8.82 6.01
N ALA A 321 -6.46 -10.11 6.31
CA ALA A 321 -6.95 -10.63 7.59
C ALA A 321 -6.38 -9.95 8.85
N PRO A 322 -5.07 -9.62 8.94
CA PRO A 322 -4.56 -8.92 10.12
C PRO A 322 -5.17 -7.54 10.36
N SER A 323 -5.58 -6.82 9.30
CA SER A 323 -6.20 -5.50 9.43
C SER A 323 -7.55 -5.55 10.14
N PHE A 324 -8.27 -6.67 10.05
CA PHE A 324 -9.57 -6.84 10.74
C PHE A 324 -9.46 -7.15 12.22
N ILE A 325 -8.28 -7.40 12.73
CA ILE A 325 -8.04 -7.67 14.16
C ILE A 325 -7.03 -6.72 14.78
N TYR A 326 -6.68 -5.64 14.09
CA TYR A 326 -5.79 -4.59 14.57
C TYR A 326 -6.58 -3.55 15.38
N TYR A 327 -5.95 -2.89 16.33
CA TYR A 327 -6.62 -1.99 17.28
C TYR A 327 -7.01 -0.62 16.68
N ALA A 328 -6.42 -0.23 15.54
CA ALA A 328 -6.61 1.07 14.91
C ALA A 328 -6.95 0.93 13.44
N ASN A 329 -8.09 1.47 13.02
CA ASN A 329 -8.52 1.48 11.61
C ASN A 329 -7.68 2.42 10.72
N GLY A 330 -6.88 3.29 11.31
CA GLY A 330 -5.96 4.15 10.58
C GLY A 330 -6.04 5.64 10.90
N GLY A 331 -7.01 6.10 11.68
CA GLY A 331 -7.15 7.51 12.09
C GLY A 331 -7.55 8.41 10.92
N ALA A 332 -6.91 9.55 10.72
CA ALA A 332 -7.24 10.50 9.66
C ALA A 332 -6.98 9.91 8.27
N GLN A 333 -8.05 9.66 7.50
CA GLN A 333 -7.99 9.09 6.15
C GLN A 333 -9.30 9.29 5.39
N PHE A 334 -9.22 9.19 4.06
CA PHE A 334 -10.39 8.95 3.21
C PHE A 334 -10.35 7.49 2.74
N GLY A 335 -11.50 6.81 2.77
CA GLY A 335 -11.53 5.37 2.48
C GLY A 335 -11.00 4.52 3.64
N MET A 336 -10.39 3.41 3.28
CA MET A 336 -9.74 2.45 4.18
C MET A 336 -8.36 2.11 3.65
N ARG A 337 -7.35 2.91 3.99
CA ARG A 337 -5.98 2.74 3.45
C ARG A 337 -5.41 1.32 3.63
N HIS A 338 -5.83 0.60 4.66
CA HIS A 338 -5.41 -0.78 4.88
C HIS A 338 -5.90 -1.72 3.77
N ALA A 339 -6.96 -1.34 3.02
CA ALA A 339 -7.40 -2.09 1.84
C ALA A 339 -6.34 -2.08 0.73
N LEU A 340 -5.55 -1.00 0.62
CA LEU A 340 -4.49 -0.89 -0.38
C LEU A 340 -3.41 -1.98 -0.25
N ASP A 341 -3.30 -2.65 0.91
CA ASP A 341 -2.38 -3.79 1.08
C ASP A 341 -2.85 -5.03 0.29
N PHE A 342 -4.16 -5.29 0.22
CA PHE A 342 -4.71 -6.47 -0.46
C PHE A 342 -5.34 -6.18 -1.83
N GLU A 343 -5.69 -4.94 -2.15
CA GLU A 343 -6.25 -4.54 -3.45
C GLU A 343 -5.36 -4.90 -4.65
N PRO A 344 -4.02 -4.86 -4.58
CA PRO A 344 -3.18 -5.35 -5.67
C PRO A 344 -3.47 -6.78 -6.09
N PHE A 345 -3.88 -7.65 -5.14
CA PHE A 345 -4.23 -9.05 -5.42
C PHE A 345 -5.66 -9.20 -5.93
N LEU A 346 -6.57 -8.30 -5.58
CA LEU A 346 -7.93 -8.24 -6.15
C LEU A 346 -7.93 -7.64 -7.55
N PHE A 347 -7.02 -6.73 -7.85
CA PHE A 347 -6.95 -6.04 -9.14
C PHE A 347 -6.94 -6.98 -10.35
N PRO A 348 -6.07 -8.00 -10.46
CA PRO A 348 -6.10 -8.94 -11.60
C PRO A 348 -7.40 -9.75 -11.67
N LEU A 349 -8.05 -10.00 -10.54
CA LEU A 349 -9.37 -10.65 -10.49
C LEU A 349 -10.44 -9.77 -11.13
N ILE A 350 -10.43 -8.47 -10.81
CA ILE A 350 -11.35 -7.49 -11.40
C ILE A 350 -11.11 -7.38 -12.91
N VAL A 351 -9.85 -7.34 -13.36
CA VAL A 351 -9.52 -7.35 -14.80
C VAL A 351 -10.12 -8.58 -15.50
N LEU A 352 -10.00 -9.76 -14.90
CA LEU A 352 -10.60 -10.98 -15.46
C LEU A 352 -12.14 -10.97 -15.45
N ALA A 353 -12.73 -10.31 -14.45
CA ALA A 353 -14.20 -10.20 -14.33
C ALA A 353 -14.80 -9.24 -15.34
N VAL A 354 -14.17 -8.11 -15.62
CA VAL A 354 -14.64 -7.09 -16.58
C VAL A 354 -14.88 -7.68 -17.97
N ALA A 355 -14.09 -8.68 -18.38
CA ALA A 355 -14.30 -9.38 -19.64
C ALA A 355 -15.55 -10.29 -19.67
N ARG A 356 -16.28 -10.47 -18.56
CA ARG A 356 -17.37 -11.45 -18.38
C ARG A 356 -18.65 -10.87 -17.81
N VAL A 357 -18.52 -9.83 -16.99
CA VAL A 357 -19.67 -9.10 -16.45
C VAL A 357 -20.21 -8.17 -17.54
N PRO A 358 -21.52 -7.94 -17.61
CA PRO A 358 -22.08 -6.96 -18.57
C PRO A 358 -21.35 -5.62 -18.47
N ARG A 359 -20.94 -5.10 -19.63
CA ARG A 359 -20.08 -3.92 -19.73
C ARG A 359 -20.63 -2.72 -18.96
N ALA A 360 -21.96 -2.49 -19.06
CA ALA A 360 -22.62 -1.39 -18.34
C ALA A 360 -22.44 -1.52 -16.81
N VAL A 361 -22.50 -2.74 -16.25
CA VAL A 361 -22.34 -2.98 -14.81
C VAL A 361 -20.91 -2.71 -14.38
N SER A 362 -19.93 -3.26 -15.10
CA SER A 362 -18.52 -3.08 -14.75
C SER A 362 -18.09 -1.61 -14.90
N GLU A 363 -18.47 -0.94 -15.99
CA GLU A 363 -18.16 0.47 -16.19
C GLU A 363 -18.83 1.37 -15.15
N THR A 364 -20.08 1.09 -14.78
CA THR A 364 -20.78 1.86 -13.72
C THR A 364 -20.08 1.73 -12.38
N LEU A 365 -19.77 0.51 -11.93
CA LEU A 365 -19.10 0.29 -10.65
C LEU A 365 -17.70 0.92 -10.61
N ILE A 366 -16.95 0.82 -11.71
CA ILE A 366 -15.64 1.46 -11.84
C ILE A 366 -15.77 2.99 -11.84
N ALA A 367 -16.74 3.55 -12.60
CA ALA A 367 -16.97 4.98 -12.62
C ALA A 367 -17.36 5.52 -11.24
N PHE A 368 -18.22 4.81 -10.50
CA PHE A 368 -18.55 5.18 -9.12
C PHE A 368 -17.34 5.18 -8.21
N SER A 369 -16.49 4.14 -8.28
CA SER A 369 -15.26 4.09 -7.49
C SER A 369 -14.34 5.28 -7.80
N VAL A 370 -14.14 5.59 -9.08
CA VAL A 370 -13.33 6.73 -9.53
C VAL A 370 -13.91 8.06 -9.05
N LEU A 371 -15.23 8.25 -9.17
CA LEU A 371 -15.90 9.47 -8.72
C LEU A 371 -15.81 9.63 -7.19
N ALA A 372 -15.96 8.55 -6.44
CA ALA A 372 -15.80 8.56 -5.00
C ALA A 372 -14.37 8.97 -4.59
N GLY A 373 -13.34 8.42 -5.23
CA GLY A 373 -11.96 8.81 -4.98
C GLY A 373 -11.68 10.27 -5.33
N VAL A 374 -12.19 10.76 -6.48
CA VAL A 374 -12.08 12.17 -6.86
C VAL A 374 -12.80 13.07 -5.84
N TRP A 375 -14.00 12.67 -5.39
CA TRP A 375 -14.74 13.40 -4.35
C TRP A 375 -13.96 13.42 -3.03
N GLY A 376 -13.35 12.32 -2.62
CA GLY A 376 -12.54 12.26 -1.40
C GLY A 376 -11.34 13.19 -1.45
N ILE A 377 -10.59 13.19 -2.57
CA ILE A 377 -9.47 14.10 -2.79
C ILE A 377 -9.94 15.55 -2.75
N TRP A 378 -11.01 15.89 -3.48
CA TRP A 378 -11.59 17.22 -3.47
C TRP A 378 -12.02 17.65 -2.07
N TYR A 379 -12.72 16.77 -1.33
CA TYR A 379 -13.23 17.06 0.01
C TYR A 379 -12.09 17.38 0.98
N TRP A 380 -11.08 16.53 1.03
CA TRP A 380 -9.94 16.72 1.91
C TRP A 380 -9.11 17.94 1.53
N ARG A 381 -8.89 18.18 0.25
CA ARG A 381 -8.18 19.38 -0.23
C ARG A 381 -8.95 20.67 0.06
N THR A 382 -10.26 20.63 0.14
CA THR A 382 -11.08 21.81 0.40
C THR A 382 -11.25 22.11 1.88
N PHE A 383 -11.43 21.06 2.71
CA PHE A 383 -11.83 21.26 4.11
C PHE A 383 -10.77 20.84 5.14
N TYR A 384 -9.82 19.98 4.77
CA TYR A 384 -8.85 19.37 5.68
C TYR A 384 -7.40 19.42 5.18
N ASP A 385 -7.10 20.19 4.14
CA ASP A 385 -5.74 20.28 3.56
C ASP A 385 -4.71 20.71 4.63
N SER A 386 -5.08 21.70 5.46
CA SER A 386 -4.25 22.18 6.54
C SER A 386 -3.95 21.14 7.64
N TYR A 387 -4.84 20.17 7.85
CA TYR A 387 -4.67 19.17 8.91
C TYR A 387 -3.49 18.23 8.67
N LEU A 388 -3.24 17.84 7.41
CA LEU A 388 -2.19 16.88 7.06
C LEU A 388 -0.92 17.54 6.51
N VAL A 389 -1.00 18.78 6.02
CA VAL A 389 0.10 19.46 5.32
C VAL A 389 0.65 20.63 6.10
N HIS A 390 -0.20 21.48 6.69
CA HIS A 390 0.19 22.79 7.21
C HIS A 390 -0.04 22.99 8.70
N VAL A 391 -0.82 22.16 9.37
CA VAL A 391 -1.16 22.34 10.78
C VAL A 391 -0.67 21.17 11.59
N LEU A 392 0.20 21.46 12.52
CA LEU A 392 0.40 20.57 13.66
C LEU A 392 -0.94 20.48 14.39
N PRO A 393 -1.50 19.28 14.59
CA PRO A 393 -2.69 19.13 15.41
C PRO A 393 -2.48 19.85 16.76
N ALA A 394 -3.50 20.56 17.23
CA ALA A 394 -3.41 21.36 18.47
C ALA A 394 -2.95 20.57 19.70
N GLN A 395 -3.12 19.25 19.67
CA GLN A 395 -2.64 18.32 20.71
C GLN A 395 -1.10 18.18 20.76
N TYR A 396 -0.37 18.74 19.77
CA TYR A 396 1.08 18.68 19.70
C TYR A 396 1.76 20.05 19.97
N HIS A 397 0.99 21.04 20.42
CA HIS A 397 1.49 22.34 20.87
C HIS A 397 1.71 22.39 22.39
#